data_0a3e4b235ca29dcc17e9fa13e66b8d9a
#
_entry.id   0a3e4b235ca29dcc17e9fa13e66b8d9a
#
_cell.length_a   1.000
_cell.length_b   1.000
_cell.length_c   1.000
_cell.angle_alpha   90.00
_cell.angle_beta   90.00
_cell.angle_gamma   90.00
#
_symmetry.space_group_name_H-M   'P 1'
#
loop_
_entity.id
_entity.type
_entity.pdbx_description
1 polymer ?
#
loop_
_entity_poly.entity_id
_entity_poly.type
_entity_poly.pdbx_seq_one_letter_code
_entity_poly.pdbx_strand_id
1 'polypeptide(L)'
;ASCVILDNGSGMCWGLNTYGQLGIGTNDSKDVPTYMSVLPENRSLVALDMGFGHTCGILDDGLVYCWGNNTQGQFGDGTNNNSLSPRAASLPPGRTAISIDAGTFHTCAILDDSSAYCWGMNTYGQLGDGTTNNSTTPVSVQMPSGLGVAEITTGNKHSCAVATNASVYCWGAHGEGALGLGEGNDSDIPAFVDIGAEYGWHALMSERDNDDDGIVNLFDPFPDGCPVGTYVSGVTCIETDPGWYAVDGEQFACDAGSFQPDSGQVDCIIATPGHFVNTTAATSQTQCQPGYYQPLSNQTSCLQADPGSYSSASASTLQYQCQPGYYQPNHGATGCIL
;
A
#
# COMPACT_ATOMS: atom_id res chain seq x y z
N ALA A 1 13.16 26.08 11.39
CA ALA A 1 13.95 25.40 10.36
C ALA A 1 13.00 24.82 9.30
N SER A 2 13.53 24.47 8.15
CA SER A 2 12.78 23.83 7.05
C SER A 2 13.61 22.70 6.47
N CYS A 3 12.94 21.63 6.04
CA CYS A 3 13.57 20.49 5.40
C CYS A 3 12.79 20.02 4.18
N VAL A 4 13.48 19.34 3.27
CA VAL A 4 12.90 18.65 2.12
C VAL A 4 13.57 17.30 1.94
N ILE A 5 12.83 16.34 1.42
CA ILE A 5 13.35 15.06 0.93
C ILE A 5 13.47 15.18 -0.59
N LEU A 6 14.60 14.77 -1.12
CA LEU A 6 14.84 14.71 -2.57
C LEU A 6 14.40 13.35 -3.13
N ASP A 7 14.24 13.28 -4.44
CA ASP A 7 13.84 12.08 -5.19
C ASP A 7 14.79 10.86 -5.01
N ASN A 8 16.03 11.13 -4.62
CA ASN A 8 17.02 10.08 -4.28
C ASN A 8 17.00 9.67 -2.79
N GLY A 9 16.02 10.15 -2.00
CA GLY A 9 15.89 9.86 -0.57
C GLY A 9 16.87 10.61 0.34
N SER A 10 17.67 11.55 -0.18
CA SER A 10 18.51 12.41 0.67
C SER A 10 17.70 13.60 1.21
N GLY A 11 18.04 14.06 2.41
CA GLY A 11 17.42 15.23 3.03
C GLY A 11 18.29 16.49 2.90
N MET A 12 17.63 17.64 2.72
CA MET A 12 18.25 18.96 2.85
C MET A 12 17.49 19.81 3.85
N CYS A 13 18.21 20.46 4.76
CA CYS A 13 17.61 21.33 5.79
C CYS A 13 18.33 22.69 5.85
N TRP A 14 17.59 23.72 6.33
CA TRP A 14 18.11 25.08 6.56
C TRP A 14 17.32 25.81 7.64
N GLY A 15 17.85 26.92 8.11
CA GLY A 15 17.29 27.73 9.19
C GLY A 15 18.00 27.49 10.52
N LEU A 16 17.28 27.66 11.63
CA LEU A 16 17.80 27.55 12.99
C LEU A 16 18.29 26.14 13.32
N ASN A 17 19.47 26.04 13.96
CA ASN A 17 20.12 24.77 14.29
C ASN A 17 20.68 24.69 15.72
N THR A 18 20.15 25.45 16.63
CA THR A 18 20.69 25.57 18.01
C THR A 18 20.78 24.21 18.73
N TYR A 19 19.91 23.28 18.40
CA TYR A 19 19.88 21.93 18.98
C TYR A 19 20.43 20.84 18.05
N GLY A 20 20.85 21.18 16.83
CA GLY A 20 21.29 20.20 15.81
C GLY A 20 20.13 19.64 14.97
N GLN A 21 18.96 20.29 15.00
CA GLN A 21 17.75 19.84 14.30
C GLN A 21 17.88 19.78 12.77
N LEU A 22 18.88 20.39 12.15
CA LEU A 22 19.14 20.29 10.72
C LEU A 22 19.80 18.96 10.31
N GLY A 23 20.32 18.15 11.26
CA GLY A 23 20.94 16.86 10.95
C GLY A 23 22.24 16.96 10.16
N ILE A 24 22.99 18.05 10.31
CA ILE A 24 24.27 18.32 9.62
C ILE A 24 25.50 18.02 10.50
N GLY A 25 25.30 17.39 11.67
CA GLY A 25 26.37 17.02 12.60
C GLY A 25 26.93 18.16 13.42
N THR A 26 26.42 19.40 13.28
CA THR A 26 26.81 20.60 14.05
C THR A 26 25.58 21.35 14.54
N ASN A 27 25.79 22.38 15.38
CA ASN A 27 24.76 23.33 15.81
C ASN A 27 24.70 24.61 14.98
N ASP A 28 25.41 24.66 13.85
CA ASP A 28 25.46 25.85 13.00
C ASP A 28 24.16 26.02 12.24
N SER A 29 23.50 27.16 12.41
CA SER A 29 22.32 27.51 11.57
C SER A 29 22.77 27.71 10.11
N LYS A 30 21.89 27.41 9.16
CA LYS A 30 22.12 27.55 7.72
C LYS A 30 21.05 28.43 7.11
N ASP A 31 21.45 29.39 6.32
CA ASP A 31 20.57 30.29 5.56
C ASP A 31 20.30 29.79 4.11
N VAL A 32 20.93 28.68 3.73
CA VAL A 32 20.70 27.99 2.45
C VAL A 32 20.47 26.49 2.67
N PRO A 33 19.71 25.80 1.78
CA PRO A 33 19.54 24.34 1.85
C PRO A 33 20.89 23.62 1.93
N THR A 34 21.07 22.82 2.96
CA THR A 34 22.33 22.09 3.24
C THR A 34 22.00 20.62 3.41
N TYR A 35 22.76 19.73 2.77
CA TYR A 35 22.57 18.29 2.88
C TYR A 35 22.71 17.81 4.33
N MET A 36 21.80 16.94 4.73
CA MET A 36 21.94 16.17 5.96
C MET A 36 23.14 15.23 5.82
N SER A 37 23.96 15.14 6.85
CA SER A 37 25.20 14.35 6.82
C SER A 37 25.23 13.20 7.82
N VAL A 38 24.14 13.02 8.57
CA VAL A 38 24.14 12.15 9.76
C VAL A 38 23.17 10.96 9.65
N LEU A 39 22.54 10.73 8.49
CA LEU A 39 21.69 9.55 8.30
C LEU A 39 22.52 8.25 8.38
N PRO A 40 21.93 7.15 8.86
CA PRO A 40 22.56 5.83 8.81
C PRO A 40 23.05 5.47 7.40
N GLU A 41 24.19 4.79 7.29
CA GLU A 41 24.79 4.42 6.00
C GLU A 41 23.85 3.55 5.17
N ASN A 42 23.77 3.86 3.88
CA ASN A 42 22.94 3.16 2.89
C ASN A 42 21.43 3.17 3.19
N ARG A 43 20.95 4.22 3.87
CA ARG A 43 19.54 4.45 4.12
C ARG A 43 19.05 5.73 3.47
N SER A 44 17.80 5.73 3.05
CA SER A 44 17.10 6.87 2.47
C SER A 44 15.88 7.26 3.32
N LEU A 45 15.57 8.57 3.31
CA LEU A 45 14.35 9.09 3.94
C LEU A 45 13.14 8.82 3.04
N VAL A 46 12.06 8.36 3.65
CA VAL A 46 10.73 8.24 3.01
C VAL A 46 9.74 9.25 3.59
N ALA A 47 9.91 9.66 4.85
CA ALA A 47 9.14 10.73 5.47
C ALA A 47 10.03 11.52 6.43
N LEU A 48 9.69 12.79 6.67
CA LEU A 48 10.43 13.69 7.55
C LEU A 48 9.49 14.75 8.10
N ASP A 49 9.53 14.97 9.42
CA ASP A 49 8.84 16.10 10.02
C ASP A 49 9.66 16.77 11.12
N MET A 50 9.33 18.03 11.40
CA MET A 50 10.11 18.90 12.28
C MET A 50 9.26 19.56 13.34
N GLY A 51 9.54 19.25 14.60
CA GLY A 51 9.03 20.00 15.74
C GLY A 51 9.78 21.32 15.99
N PHE A 52 9.59 21.89 17.17
CA PHE A 52 10.21 23.15 17.53
C PHE A 52 11.76 23.12 17.53
N GLY A 53 12.36 22.04 17.97
CA GLY A 53 13.82 21.92 18.07
C GLY A 53 14.34 20.50 17.81
N HIS A 54 13.48 19.59 17.38
CA HIS A 54 13.85 18.23 16.99
C HIS A 54 13.31 17.93 15.60
N THR A 55 13.86 16.93 14.98
CA THR A 55 13.44 16.42 13.68
C THR A 55 13.36 14.92 13.77
N CYS A 56 12.34 14.33 13.19
CA CYS A 56 12.19 12.89 13.09
C CYS A 56 11.95 12.50 11.62
N GLY A 57 12.49 11.35 11.20
CA GLY A 57 12.32 10.82 9.86
C GLY A 57 12.09 9.32 9.89
N ILE A 58 11.32 8.83 8.93
CA ILE A 58 11.16 7.42 8.62
C ILE A 58 12.15 7.08 7.52
N LEU A 59 12.91 6.02 7.70
CA LEU A 59 13.81 5.50 6.68
C LEU A 59 13.16 4.39 5.86
N ASP A 60 13.79 4.00 4.78
CA ASP A 60 13.36 2.95 3.83
C ASP A 60 13.17 1.55 4.44
N ASP A 61 13.57 1.35 5.69
CA ASP A 61 13.28 0.14 6.48
C ASP A 61 12.08 0.30 7.43
N GLY A 62 11.40 1.46 7.37
CA GLY A 62 10.25 1.78 8.24
C GLY A 62 10.63 2.12 9.68
N LEU A 63 11.92 2.26 10.00
CA LEU A 63 12.37 2.67 11.33
C LEU A 63 12.37 4.19 11.47
N VAL A 64 12.03 4.67 12.65
CA VAL A 64 12.01 6.10 12.98
C VAL A 64 13.34 6.50 13.62
N TYR A 65 13.92 7.57 13.13
CA TYR A 65 15.11 8.19 13.70
C TYR A 65 14.85 9.66 13.99
N CYS A 66 15.25 10.11 15.18
CA CYS A 66 15.10 11.51 15.61
C CYS A 66 16.44 12.12 16.04
N TRP A 67 16.56 13.45 15.90
CA TRP A 67 17.75 14.22 16.31
C TRP A 67 17.37 15.66 16.69
N GLY A 68 18.29 16.39 17.32
CA GLY A 68 18.06 17.73 17.84
C GLY A 68 17.80 17.74 19.34
N ASN A 69 16.76 18.45 19.75
CA ASN A 69 16.33 18.56 21.16
C ASN A 69 15.57 17.31 21.62
N ASN A 70 15.95 16.75 22.76
CA ASN A 70 15.31 15.60 23.40
C ASN A 70 14.99 15.82 24.89
N THR A 71 14.96 17.04 25.37
CA THR A 71 14.78 17.33 26.81
C THR A 71 13.46 16.84 27.40
N GLN A 72 12.48 16.52 26.58
CA GLN A 72 11.19 15.97 26.98
C GLN A 72 10.98 14.49 26.54
N GLY A 73 12.02 13.86 25.96
CA GLY A 73 11.93 12.49 25.44
C GLY A 73 11.34 12.37 24.04
N GLN A 74 11.32 13.45 23.25
CA GLN A 74 10.70 13.50 21.91
C GLN A 74 11.38 12.64 20.86
N PHE A 75 12.51 11.97 21.17
CA PHE A 75 13.13 10.96 20.29
C PHE A 75 12.49 9.57 20.41
N GLY A 76 11.91 9.25 21.57
CA GLY A 76 11.38 7.92 21.83
C GLY A 76 12.46 6.83 22.02
N ASP A 77 13.71 7.22 22.28
CA ASP A 77 14.88 6.32 22.41
C ASP A 77 15.15 5.85 23.86
N GLY A 78 14.24 6.18 24.78
CA GLY A 78 14.39 5.89 26.22
C GLY A 78 15.22 6.91 26.99
N THR A 79 15.66 8.01 26.37
CA THR A 79 16.50 9.03 26.98
C THR A 79 15.90 10.44 26.91
N ASN A 80 16.52 11.39 27.62
CA ASN A 80 16.24 12.83 27.51
C ASN A 80 17.46 13.60 26.97
N ASN A 81 18.40 12.89 26.32
CA ASN A 81 19.63 13.50 25.85
C ASN A 81 19.48 14.04 24.44
N ASN A 82 19.83 15.29 24.21
CA ASN A 82 19.93 15.89 22.88
C ASN A 82 20.98 15.14 22.04
N SER A 83 20.79 15.11 20.72
CA SER A 83 21.75 14.48 19.81
C SER A 83 21.85 15.23 18.50
N LEU A 84 23.08 15.42 18.03
CA LEU A 84 23.39 15.94 16.68
C LEU A 84 23.32 14.84 15.62
N SER A 85 23.20 13.58 16.04
CA SER A 85 23.12 12.38 15.19
C SER A 85 21.81 11.67 15.40
N PRO A 86 21.26 10.97 14.38
CA PRO A 86 20.03 10.25 14.46
C PRO A 86 20.04 9.19 15.58
N ARG A 87 18.97 9.13 16.34
CA ARG A 87 18.70 8.14 17.39
C ARG A 87 17.43 7.38 17.02
N ALA A 88 17.52 6.06 17.01
CA ALA A 88 16.35 5.22 16.71
C ALA A 88 15.32 5.29 17.82
N ALA A 89 14.08 5.56 17.49
CA ALA A 89 12.95 5.40 18.39
C ALA A 89 12.70 3.90 18.71
N SER A 90 12.29 3.62 19.94
CA SER A 90 12.01 2.24 20.39
C SER A 90 10.58 1.83 20.04
N LEU A 91 10.27 1.68 18.75
CA LEU A 91 8.96 1.22 18.28
C LEU A 91 8.61 -0.18 18.84
N PRO A 92 7.33 -0.55 18.89
CA PRO A 92 6.93 -1.91 19.27
C PRO A 92 7.62 -2.96 18.41
N PRO A 93 8.03 -4.11 18.97
CA PRO A 93 8.76 -5.14 18.24
C PRO A 93 8.02 -5.64 16.98
N GLY A 94 8.72 -5.66 15.85
CA GLY A 94 8.19 -6.16 14.59
C GLY A 94 7.26 -5.19 13.85
N ARG A 95 7.19 -3.93 14.30
CA ARG A 95 6.41 -2.88 13.65
C ARG A 95 7.30 -1.87 12.95
N THR A 96 6.77 -1.29 11.89
CA THR A 96 7.36 -0.18 11.14
C THR A 96 6.42 1.02 11.14
N ALA A 97 6.97 2.22 11.01
CA ALA A 97 6.17 3.44 10.90
C ALA A 97 5.86 3.73 9.43
N ILE A 98 4.62 4.15 9.17
CA ILE A 98 4.16 4.58 7.83
C ILE A 98 3.93 6.09 7.76
N SER A 99 3.72 6.75 8.92
CA SER A 99 3.59 8.21 9.03
C SER A 99 4.22 8.70 10.32
N ILE A 100 4.71 9.94 10.30
CA ILE A 100 5.30 10.62 11.45
C ILE A 100 4.93 12.10 11.43
N ASP A 101 4.67 12.65 12.62
CA ASP A 101 4.39 14.07 12.81
C ASP A 101 5.03 14.55 14.12
N ALA A 102 5.68 15.70 14.09
CA ALA A 102 6.48 16.24 15.18
C ALA A 102 5.94 17.58 15.67
N GLY A 103 5.30 17.57 16.84
CA GLY A 103 4.83 18.76 17.53
C GLY A 103 5.96 19.56 18.15
N THR A 104 5.60 20.50 19.05
CA THR A 104 6.62 21.35 19.69
C THR A 104 7.59 20.52 20.55
N PHE A 105 7.07 19.59 21.38
CA PHE A 105 7.87 18.78 22.29
C PHE A 105 7.41 17.33 22.41
N HIS A 106 6.61 16.85 21.45
CA HIS A 106 6.19 15.46 21.36
C HIS A 106 6.23 15.03 19.90
N THR A 107 6.16 13.76 19.66
CA THR A 107 6.18 13.14 18.33
C THR A 107 5.13 12.04 18.31
N CYS A 108 4.44 11.89 17.20
CA CYS A 108 3.49 10.81 16.98
C CYS A 108 3.82 10.09 15.67
N ALA A 109 3.56 8.79 15.62
CA ALA A 109 3.70 7.97 14.42
C ALA A 109 2.50 7.03 14.25
N ILE A 110 2.15 6.75 13.00
CA ILE A 110 1.23 5.67 12.65
C ILE A 110 2.08 4.48 12.22
N LEU A 111 1.74 3.29 12.70
CA LEU A 111 2.43 2.06 12.37
C LEU A 111 1.72 1.29 11.25
N ASP A 112 2.37 0.30 10.72
CA ASP A 112 1.95 -0.60 9.62
C ASP A 112 0.64 -1.37 9.89
N ASP A 113 0.16 -1.38 11.14
CA ASP A 113 -1.13 -1.95 11.53
C ASP A 113 -2.21 -0.89 11.83
N SER A 114 -1.98 0.35 11.39
CA SER A 114 -2.83 1.52 11.67
C SER A 114 -2.94 1.90 13.15
N SER A 115 -2.11 1.35 14.04
CA SER A 115 -2.03 1.82 15.41
C SER A 115 -1.21 3.12 15.49
N ALA A 116 -1.61 4.03 16.38
CA ALA A 116 -0.85 5.26 16.64
C ALA A 116 -0.08 5.17 17.96
N TYR A 117 1.13 5.69 17.92
CA TYR A 117 2.02 5.81 19.08
C TYR A 117 2.56 7.23 19.17
N CYS A 118 2.56 7.80 20.39
CA CYS A 118 3.12 9.12 20.66
C CYS A 118 4.15 9.04 21.79
N TRP A 119 5.07 10.01 21.84
CA TRP A 119 6.11 10.11 22.87
C TRP A 119 6.61 11.53 23.03
N GLY A 120 7.29 11.83 24.13
CA GLY A 120 7.76 13.15 24.50
C GLY A 120 6.95 13.77 25.62
N MET A 121 6.71 15.08 25.54
CA MET A 121 5.94 15.85 26.52
C MET A 121 4.48 15.41 26.56
N ASN A 122 3.92 15.28 27.79
CA ASN A 122 2.53 14.87 28.03
C ASN A 122 1.79 15.66 29.12
N THR A 123 2.29 16.79 29.53
CA THR A 123 1.73 17.57 30.64
C THR A 123 0.24 17.93 30.47
N TYR A 124 -0.25 17.94 29.24
CA TYR A 124 -1.63 18.24 28.85
C TYR A 124 -2.39 17.01 28.32
N GLY A 125 -1.80 15.82 28.38
CA GLY A 125 -2.39 14.61 27.80
C GLY A 125 -2.19 14.45 26.29
N GLN A 126 -1.25 15.20 25.68
CA GLN A 126 -1.05 15.21 24.22
C GLN A 126 -0.54 13.91 23.61
N LEU A 127 -0.12 12.91 24.43
CA LEU A 127 0.21 11.58 23.96
C LEU A 127 -1.03 10.67 23.78
N GLY A 128 -2.18 11.02 24.39
CA GLY A 128 -3.43 10.28 24.24
C GLY A 128 -3.44 8.89 24.86
N ASP A 129 -2.56 8.65 25.83
CA ASP A 129 -2.37 7.35 26.51
C ASP A 129 -3.16 7.21 27.80
N GLY A 130 -4.08 8.13 28.11
CA GLY A 130 -4.86 8.18 29.34
C GLY A 130 -4.07 8.68 30.55
N THR A 131 -2.91 9.31 30.31
CA THR A 131 -2.07 9.89 31.37
C THR A 131 -1.64 11.29 31.02
N THR A 132 -1.02 11.99 31.98
CA THR A 132 -0.34 13.28 31.76
C THR A 132 1.17 13.17 32.04
N ASN A 133 1.73 11.95 32.02
CA ASN A 133 3.15 11.70 32.24
C ASN A 133 3.93 11.76 30.92
N ASN A 134 5.03 12.50 30.91
CA ASN A 134 5.94 12.47 29.76
C ASN A 134 6.48 11.05 29.53
N SER A 135 6.67 10.68 28.26
CA SER A 135 7.27 9.40 27.92
C SER A 135 8.50 9.55 27.05
N THR A 136 9.58 8.87 27.43
CA THR A 136 10.82 8.79 26.64
C THR A 136 10.79 7.66 25.62
N THR A 137 9.74 6.86 25.60
CA THR A 137 9.50 5.76 24.66
C THR A 137 8.10 5.86 24.05
N PRO A 138 7.85 5.35 22.85
CA PRO A 138 6.53 5.34 22.24
C PRO A 138 5.48 4.68 23.13
N VAL A 139 4.37 5.38 23.41
CA VAL A 139 3.18 4.86 24.12
C VAL A 139 2.01 4.82 23.15
N SER A 140 1.17 3.80 23.30
CA SER A 140 -0.01 3.62 22.43
C SER A 140 -1.06 4.68 22.69
N VAL A 141 -1.56 5.31 21.64
CA VAL A 141 -2.73 6.19 21.70
C VAL A 141 -3.97 5.35 21.96
N GLN A 142 -4.79 5.72 22.96
CA GLN A 142 -6.01 4.99 23.31
C GLN A 142 -7.18 5.35 22.38
N MET A 143 -7.07 4.97 21.11
CA MET A 143 -8.19 5.12 20.17
C MET A 143 -9.38 4.24 20.59
N PRO A 144 -10.62 4.63 20.23
CA PRO A 144 -11.79 3.77 20.44
C PRO A 144 -11.60 2.38 19.85
N SER A 145 -12.15 1.36 20.54
CA SER A 145 -11.96 -0.04 20.17
C SER A 145 -12.36 -0.33 18.71
N GLY A 146 -11.47 -0.96 17.99
CA GLY A 146 -11.68 -1.35 16.59
C GLY A 146 -11.40 -0.25 15.56
N LEU A 147 -10.95 0.94 15.99
CA LEU A 147 -10.53 2.01 15.07
C LEU A 147 -9.02 2.08 14.98
N GLY A 148 -8.51 2.01 13.76
CA GLY A 148 -7.15 2.41 13.41
C GLY A 148 -7.07 3.92 13.14
N VAL A 149 -5.85 4.42 12.95
CA VAL A 149 -5.56 5.81 12.60
C VAL A 149 -5.06 5.85 11.16
N ALA A 150 -5.67 6.71 10.36
CA ALA A 150 -5.33 6.95 8.98
C ALA A 150 -4.40 8.17 8.82
N GLU A 151 -4.67 9.23 9.56
CA GLU A 151 -3.81 10.42 9.64
C GLU A 151 -3.64 10.86 11.09
N ILE A 152 -2.48 11.43 11.39
CA ILE A 152 -2.18 12.03 12.69
C ILE A 152 -1.49 13.39 12.48
N THR A 153 -1.84 14.36 13.29
CA THR A 153 -1.18 15.66 13.30
C THR A 153 -0.97 16.14 14.72
N THR A 154 0.13 16.83 14.94
CA THR A 154 0.54 17.32 16.25
C THR A 154 0.67 18.84 16.24
N GLY A 155 0.13 19.48 17.26
CA GLY A 155 0.29 20.91 17.46
C GLY A 155 1.34 21.25 18.50
N ASN A 156 1.16 22.39 19.16
CA ASN A 156 2.04 22.80 20.26
C ASN A 156 1.89 21.87 21.48
N LYS A 157 0.64 21.59 21.89
CA LYS A 157 0.30 20.87 23.12
C LYS A 157 -0.90 19.93 22.94
N HIS A 158 -1.29 19.65 21.71
CA HIS A 158 -2.40 18.78 21.38
C HIS A 158 -2.03 17.93 20.16
N SER A 159 -2.79 16.89 19.93
CA SER A 159 -2.71 16.02 18.79
C SER A 159 -4.12 15.76 18.25
N CYS A 160 -4.27 15.57 16.97
CA CYS A 160 -5.50 15.15 16.33
C CYS A 160 -5.23 13.98 15.39
N ALA A 161 -6.23 13.15 15.19
CA ALA A 161 -6.17 12.04 14.25
C ALA A 161 -7.47 11.90 13.46
N VAL A 162 -7.35 11.47 12.23
CA VAL A 162 -8.44 10.92 11.45
C VAL A 162 -8.38 9.41 11.60
N ALA A 163 -9.46 8.81 12.09
CA ALA A 163 -9.56 7.36 12.20
C ALA A 163 -9.87 6.72 10.83
N THR A 164 -9.64 5.41 10.69
CA THR A 164 -9.90 4.64 9.46
C THR A 164 -11.35 4.65 8.99
N ASN A 165 -12.29 5.09 9.84
CA ASN A 165 -13.69 5.33 9.49
C ASN A 165 -14.00 6.80 9.19
N ALA A 166 -12.98 7.62 8.95
CA ALA A 166 -13.06 9.07 8.71
C ALA A 166 -13.56 9.94 9.89
N SER A 167 -13.70 9.37 11.08
CA SER A 167 -14.02 10.16 12.28
C SER A 167 -12.79 10.90 12.81
N VAL A 168 -12.98 12.13 13.27
CA VAL A 168 -11.90 12.98 13.80
C VAL A 168 -11.86 12.89 15.33
N TYR A 169 -10.67 12.75 15.86
CA TYR A 169 -10.39 12.73 17.30
C TYR A 169 -9.27 13.70 17.62
N CYS A 170 -9.41 14.49 18.68
CA CYS A 170 -8.34 15.36 19.18
C CYS A 170 -8.14 15.14 20.68
N TRP A 171 -6.91 15.37 21.16
CA TRP A 171 -6.53 15.23 22.58
C TRP A 171 -5.34 16.14 22.92
N GLY A 172 -5.09 16.35 24.20
CA GLY A 172 -4.12 17.28 24.73
C GLY A 172 -4.77 18.55 25.25
N ALA A 173 -4.08 19.68 25.13
CA ALA A 173 -4.55 20.97 25.61
C ALA A 173 -5.76 21.50 24.82
N HIS A 174 -6.82 21.86 25.55
CA HIS A 174 -8.04 22.45 24.95
C HIS A 174 -7.99 23.99 24.86
N GLY A 175 -6.91 24.62 25.27
CA GLY A 175 -6.81 26.09 25.29
C GLY A 175 -7.28 26.73 23.99
N GLU A 176 -8.14 27.76 24.09
CA GLU A 176 -8.71 28.48 22.96
C GLU A 176 -9.52 27.61 21.96
N GLY A 177 -10.08 26.47 22.45
CA GLY A 177 -10.89 25.57 21.63
C GLY A 177 -10.07 24.66 20.67
N ALA A 178 -8.78 24.46 20.95
CA ALA A 178 -7.88 23.74 20.05
C ALA A 178 -8.30 22.29 19.74
N LEU A 179 -9.10 21.66 20.62
CA LEU A 179 -9.60 20.31 20.40
C LEU A 179 -10.92 20.23 19.62
N GLY A 180 -11.58 21.37 19.35
CA GLY A 180 -12.87 21.37 18.65
C GLY A 180 -14.05 20.76 19.44
N LEU A 181 -13.93 20.61 20.75
CA LEU A 181 -14.91 19.94 21.61
C LEU A 181 -16.01 20.86 22.19
N GLY A 182 -16.06 22.11 21.73
CA GLY A 182 -16.92 23.15 22.33
C GLY A 182 -16.34 23.66 23.67
N GLU A 183 -17.19 23.79 24.71
CA GLU A 183 -16.70 24.11 26.05
C GLU A 183 -16.17 22.83 26.71
N GLY A 184 -14.93 22.84 27.19
CA GLY A 184 -14.31 21.64 27.77
C GLY A 184 -12.95 21.89 28.40
N ASN A 185 -12.37 20.82 28.89
CA ASN A 185 -11.03 20.74 29.50
C ASN A 185 -10.06 20.04 28.54
N ASP A 186 -8.76 20.04 28.90
CA ASP A 186 -7.76 19.18 28.30
C ASP A 186 -8.20 17.71 28.33
N SER A 187 -7.83 16.94 27.33
CA SER A 187 -8.15 15.51 27.25
C SER A 187 -6.87 14.68 27.15
N ASP A 188 -6.71 13.70 28.02
CA ASP A 188 -5.57 12.76 28.01
C ASP A 188 -5.82 11.50 27.17
N ILE A 189 -7.02 11.39 26.57
CA ILE A 189 -7.39 10.35 25.59
C ILE A 189 -8.02 11.01 24.35
N PRO A 190 -8.02 10.34 23.17
CA PRO A 190 -8.72 10.84 21.98
C PRO A 190 -10.19 11.09 22.23
N ALA A 191 -10.62 12.35 22.08
CA ALA A 191 -11.99 12.79 22.21
C ALA A 191 -12.57 13.03 20.81
N PHE A 192 -13.77 12.52 20.54
CA PHE A 192 -14.45 12.67 19.25
C PHE A 192 -14.79 14.13 18.99
N VAL A 193 -14.43 14.62 17.80
CA VAL A 193 -14.74 15.96 17.33
C VAL A 193 -15.97 15.89 16.43
N ASP A 194 -17.08 16.48 16.85
CA ASP A 194 -18.27 16.60 16.01
C ASP A 194 -18.09 17.74 15.00
N ILE A 195 -17.75 17.38 13.78
CA ILE A 195 -17.57 18.32 12.67
C ILE A 195 -18.90 18.66 11.97
N GLY A 196 -20.03 18.16 12.50
CA GLY A 196 -21.40 18.39 11.97
C GLY A 196 -21.65 17.61 10.68
N ALA A 197 -22.79 16.97 10.59
CA ALA A 197 -23.20 16.20 9.40
C ALA A 197 -23.44 17.07 8.15
N GLU A 198 -23.52 18.39 8.31
CA GLU A 198 -23.75 19.35 7.20
C GLU A 198 -22.46 19.78 6.48
N TYR A 199 -21.30 19.56 7.10
CA TYR A 199 -19.97 19.83 6.51
C TYR A 199 -19.21 18.52 6.35
N GLY A 200 -19.81 17.60 5.60
CA GLY A 200 -19.25 16.27 5.45
C GLY A 200 -17.86 16.30 4.80
N TRP A 201 -16.84 16.01 5.59
CA TRP A 201 -15.60 15.45 5.05
C TRP A 201 -15.90 14.20 4.21
N HIS A 202 -17.03 13.53 4.46
CA HIS A 202 -17.59 12.51 3.56
C HIS A 202 -17.78 12.99 2.12
N ALA A 203 -18.12 14.27 1.89
CA ALA A 203 -18.28 14.80 0.54
C ALA A 203 -16.94 15.06 -0.16
N LEU A 204 -15.88 15.40 0.61
CA LEU A 204 -14.54 15.60 0.03
C LEU A 204 -13.76 14.28 -0.09
N MET A 205 -14.09 13.28 0.72
CA MET A 205 -13.48 11.95 0.64
C MET A 205 -14.19 11.02 -0.35
N SER A 206 -15.52 11.16 -0.53
CA SER A 206 -16.27 10.42 -1.56
C SER A 206 -15.97 10.87 -3.00
N GLU A 207 -15.38 12.07 -3.17
CA GLU A 207 -15.01 12.57 -4.51
C GLU A 207 -13.60 12.12 -4.96
N ARG A 208 -12.88 11.32 -4.15
CA ARG A 208 -11.52 10.86 -4.45
C ARG A 208 -11.30 9.38 -4.15
N ASP A 209 -12.24 8.58 -4.50
CA ASP A 209 -12.09 7.14 -4.67
C ASP A 209 -12.07 6.93 -6.20
N ASN A 210 -10.87 6.94 -6.78
CA ASN A 210 -10.70 6.96 -8.23
C ASN A 210 -11.02 5.61 -8.88
N ASP A 211 -10.98 4.55 -8.11
CA ASP A 211 -11.19 3.18 -8.58
C ASP A 211 -12.45 2.52 -7.99
N ASP A 212 -13.24 3.29 -7.17
CA ASP A 212 -14.52 2.89 -6.57
C ASP A 212 -14.42 1.59 -5.73
N ASP A 213 -13.25 1.29 -5.12
CA ASP A 213 -13.05 0.10 -4.28
C ASP A 213 -13.59 0.29 -2.85
N GLY A 214 -14.03 1.50 -2.51
CA GLY A 214 -14.58 1.89 -1.20
C GLY A 214 -13.51 2.39 -0.22
N ILE A 215 -12.26 2.53 -0.65
CA ILE A 215 -11.17 3.15 0.10
C ILE A 215 -10.85 4.48 -0.58
N VAL A 216 -11.05 5.60 0.12
CA VAL A 216 -10.72 6.91 -0.44
C VAL A 216 -9.22 7.03 -0.72
N ASN A 217 -8.84 7.68 -1.83
CA ASN A 217 -7.46 7.81 -2.32
C ASN A 217 -6.42 8.21 -1.26
N LEU A 218 -6.82 8.99 -0.24
CA LEU A 218 -5.94 9.41 0.83
C LEU A 218 -5.45 8.26 1.71
N PHE A 219 -6.22 7.19 1.80
CA PHE A 219 -5.95 6.00 2.63
C PHE A 219 -5.72 4.75 1.79
N ASP A 220 -5.87 4.90 0.49
CA ASP A 220 -5.68 3.84 -0.46
C ASP A 220 -4.20 3.73 -0.85
N PRO A 221 -3.53 2.60 -0.58
CA PRO A 221 -2.17 2.37 -1.04
C PRO A 221 -2.06 2.31 -2.57
N PHE A 222 -3.21 2.20 -3.27
CA PHE A 222 -3.29 2.14 -4.73
C PHE A 222 -4.46 2.99 -5.25
N PRO A 223 -4.41 4.34 -5.10
CA PRO A 223 -5.54 5.25 -5.35
C PRO A 223 -6.05 5.30 -6.79
N ASP A 224 -5.33 4.72 -7.72
CA ASP A 224 -5.72 4.52 -9.12
C ASP A 224 -5.97 3.04 -9.43
N GLY A 225 -6.22 2.23 -8.39
CA GLY A 225 -6.40 0.78 -8.47
C GLY A 225 -5.09 -0.02 -8.48
N CYS A 226 -5.22 -1.33 -8.39
CA CYS A 226 -4.07 -2.22 -8.45
C CYS A 226 -3.35 -2.13 -9.80
N PRO A 227 -2.00 -2.26 -9.83
CA PRO A 227 -1.24 -2.35 -11.07
C PRO A 227 -1.81 -3.39 -12.02
N VAL A 228 -1.73 -3.14 -13.33
CA VAL A 228 -2.21 -4.06 -14.37
C VAL A 228 -1.71 -5.49 -14.14
N GLY A 229 -2.60 -6.47 -14.19
CA GLY A 229 -2.28 -7.88 -13.96
C GLY A 229 -2.27 -8.28 -12.50
N THR A 230 -2.64 -7.39 -11.58
CA THR A 230 -2.79 -7.68 -10.15
C THR A 230 -4.24 -7.47 -9.70
N TYR A 231 -4.63 -8.12 -8.61
CA TYR A 231 -5.96 -7.97 -8.00
C TYR A 231 -5.86 -7.63 -6.51
N VAL A 232 -6.91 -7.03 -5.98
CA VAL A 232 -6.99 -6.62 -4.57
C VAL A 232 -7.18 -7.84 -3.67
N SER A 233 -6.31 -7.99 -2.67
CA SER A 233 -6.46 -8.98 -1.60
C SER A 233 -6.17 -8.33 -0.25
N GLY A 234 -7.22 -7.91 0.44
CA GLY A 234 -7.11 -7.09 1.64
C GLY A 234 -6.64 -5.67 1.29
N VAL A 235 -5.47 -5.29 1.75
CA VAL A 235 -4.81 -3.98 1.48
C VAL A 235 -3.59 -4.11 0.58
N THR A 236 -3.46 -5.19 -0.18
CA THR A 236 -2.32 -5.47 -1.07
C THR A 236 -2.78 -5.90 -2.44
N CYS A 237 -2.03 -5.51 -3.47
CA CYS A 237 -2.20 -6.03 -4.82
C CYS A 237 -1.36 -7.30 -5.00
N ILE A 238 -1.97 -8.35 -5.51
CA ILE A 238 -1.33 -9.66 -5.74
C ILE A 238 -1.38 -9.96 -7.24
N GLU A 239 -0.28 -10.42 -7.82
CA GLU A 239 -0.25 -10.90 -9.21
C GLU A 239 -1.17 -12.11 -9.37
N THR A 240 -1.90 -12.16 -10.49
CA THR A 240 -2.73 -13.32 -10.83
C THR A 240 -1.88 -14.57 -11.06
N ASP A 241 -2.39 -15.72 -10.64
CA ASP A 241 -1.79 -17.01 -10.97
C ASP A 241 -1.97 -17.36 -12.47
N PRO A 242 -1.13 -18.25 -13.03
CA PRO A 242 -1.37 -18.82 -14.36
C PRO A 242 -2.79 -19.42 -14.47
N GLY A 243 -3.44 -19.20 -15.61
CA GLY A 243 -4.84 -19.56 -15.82
C GLY A 243 -5.84 -18.46 -15.46
N TRP A 244 -5.36 -17.34 -14.90
CA TRP A 244 -6.17 -16.21 -14.46
C TRP A 244 -5.65 -14.89 -15.06
N TYR A 245 -6.52 -13.88 -15.12
CA TYR A 245 -6.17 -12.50 -15.48
C TYR A 245 -6.84 -11.53 -14.53
N ALA A 246 -6.33 -10.28 -14.45
CA ALA A 246 -6.92 -9.25 -13.62
C ALA A 246 -7.24 -8.00 -14.44
N VAL A 247 -8.42 -7.46 -14.19
CA VAL A 247 -8.92 -6.20 -14.74
C VAL A 247 -9.61 -5.44 -13.61
N ASP A 248 -9.31 -4.16 -13.49
CA ASP A 248 -9.92 -3.26 -12.50
C ASP A 248 -9.85 -3.79 -11.05
N GLY A 249 -8.69 -4.38 -10.68
CA GLY A 249 -8.45 -4.90 -9.34
C GLY A 249 -9.13 -6.23 -9.01
N GLU A 250 -9.90 -6.83 -9.92
CA GLU A 250 -10.54 -8.14 -9.75
C GLU A 250 -9.84 -9.21 -10.59
N GLN A 251 -9.82 -10.47 -10.09
CA GLN A 251 -9.26 -11.59 -10.83
C GLN A 251 -10.35 -12.46 -11.44
N PHE A 252 -10.12 -12.94 -12.66
CA PHE A 252 -11.01 -13.78 -13.42
C PHE A 252 -10.27 -15.01 -13.96
N ALA A 253 -10.92 -16.18 -13.90
CA ALA A 253 -10.40 -17.38 -14.52
C ALA A 253 -10.58 -17.29 -16.05
N CYS A 254 -9.61 -17.78 -16.82
CA CYS A 254 -9.79 -17.97 -18.26
C CYS A 254 -10.94 -18.95 -18.52
N ASP A 255 -11.87 -18.58 -19.38
CA ASP A 255 -12.96 -19.45 -19.82
C ASP A 255 -12.44 -20.60 -20.70
N ALA A 256 -13.20 -21.69 -20.77
CA ALA A 256 -12.92 -22.75 -21.71
C ALA A 256 -12.90 -22.22 -23.15
N GLY A 257 -11.89 -22.60 -23.91
CA GLY A 257 -11.53 -22.01 -25.22
C GLY A 257 -10.32 -21.07 -25.16
N SER A 258 -9.94 -20.62 -23.94
CA SER A 258 -8.78 -19.77 -23.71
C SER A 258 -7.90 -20.27 -22.56
N PHE A 259 -6.67 -19.77 -22.45
CA PHE A 259 -5.70 -20.17 -21.44
C PHE A 259 -4.75 -19.01 -21.13
N GLN A 260 -4.03 -19.09 -19.99
CA GLN A 260 -2.96 -18.14 -19.65
C GLN A 260 -1.78 -18.87 -18.99
N PRO A 261 -0.61 -18.95 -19.62
CA PRO A 261 0.55 -19.64 -19.06
C PRO A 261 1.29 -18.85 -17.99
N ASP A 262 1.18 -17.52 -18.03
CA ASP A 262 1.99 -16.61 -17.19
C ASP A 262 1.14 -15.97 -16.10
N SER A 263 1.77 -15.62 -14.97
CA SER A 263 1.17 -14.81 -13.91
C SER A 263 1.12 -13.32 -14.30
N GLY A 264 0.35 -12.54 -13.54
CA GLY A 264 0.30 -11.08 -13.69
C GLY A 264 -0.28 -10.59 -15.01
N GLN A 265 -1.20 -11.31 -15.61
CA GLN A 265 -1.75 -11.00 -16.94
C GLN A 265 -3.12 -10.31 -16.85
N VAL A 266 -3.43 -9.53 -17.90
CA VAL A 266 -4.67 -8.73 -18.02
C VAL A 266 -5.71 -9.35 -18.94
N ASP A 267 -5.37 -10.43 -19.63
CA ASP A 267 -6.26 -11.10 -20.59
C ASP A 267 -5.84 -12.57 -20.78
N CYS A 268 -6.73 -13.36 -21.35
CA CYS A 268 -6.48 -14.75 -21.69
C CYS A 268 -6.15 -14.90 -23.17
N ILE A 269 -5.30 -15.87 -23.49
CA ILE A 269 -4.91 -16.23 -24.86
C ILE A 269 -5.93 -17.23 -25.37
N ILE A 270 -6.58 -16.95 -26.49
CA ILE A 270 -7.53 -17.87 -27.12
C ILE A 270 -6.81 -19.06 -27.74
N ALA A 271 -7.40 -20.25 -27.63
CA ALA A 271 -6.89 -21.45 -28.29
C ALA A 271 -6.80 -21.25 -29.80
N THR A 272 -5.66 -21.60 -30.40
CA THR A 272 -5.41 -21.46 -31.83
C THR A 272 -6.03 -22.58 -32.63
N PRO A 273 -6.30 -22.42 -33.93
CA PRO A 273 -6.73 -23.51 -34.79
C PRO A 273 -5.81 -24.75 -34.65
N GLY A 274 -6.39 -25.94 -34.67
CA GLY A 274 -5.69 -27.20 -34.40
C GLY A 274 -5.59 -27.55 -32.91
N HIS A 275 -6.05 -26.67 -32.03
CA HIS A 275 -6.01 -26.84 -30.56
C HIS A 275 -7.36 -26.57 -29.93
N PHE A 276 -7.51 -26.97 -28.68
CA PHE A 276 -8.70 -26.70 -27.86
C PHE A 276 -8.31 -26.52 -26.37
N VAL A 277 -9.20 -25.92 -25.60
CA VAL A 277 -9.13 -25.80 -24.14
C VAL A 277 -10.53 -26.13 -23.59
N ASN A 278 -10.66 -27.21 -22.84
CA ASN A 278 -11.95 -27.71 -22.36
C ASN A 278 -12.25 -27.42 -20.89
N THR A 279 -11.37 -26.71 -20.19
CA THR A 279 -11.52 -26.36 -18.77
C THR A 279 -11.31 -24.86 -18.58
N THR A 280 -11.92 -24.31 -17.55
CA THR A 280 -11.61 -22.95 -17.05
C THR A 280 -10.27 -22.93 -16.32
N ALA A 281 -9.68 -21.75 -16.14
CA ALA A 281 -8.37 -21.54 -15.52
C ALA A 281 -7.25 -22.41 -16.12
N ALA A 282 -7.32 -22.69 -17.41
CA ALA A 282 -6.30 -23.47 -18.09
C ALA A 282 -5.00 -22.67 -18.29
N THR A 283 -3.87 -23.34 -18.16
CA THR A 283 -2.53 -22.75 -18.36
C THR A 283 -1.93 -23.09 -19.72
N SER A 284 -2.61 -23.91 -20.53
CA SER A 284 -2.15 -24.31 -21.86
C SER A 284 -3.28 -24.82 -22.72
N GLN A 285 -3.10 -24.79 -24.03
CA GLN A 285 -4.00 -25.40 -25.00
C GLN A 285 -3.56 -26.84 -25.34
N THR A 286 -4.53 -27.69 -25.72
CA THR A 286 -4.31 -29.09 -26.09
C THR A 286 -4.42 -29.27 -27.60
N GLN A 287 -3.48 -29.97 -28.24
CA GLN A 287 -3.49 -30.28 -29.66
C GLN A 287 -4.57 -31.33 -30.00
N CYS A 288 -5.26 -31.13 -31.12
CA CYS A 288 -6.09 -32.18 -31.71
C CYS A 288 -5.20 -33.39 -32.07
N GLN A 289 -5.63 -34.59 -31.68
CA GLN A 289 -4.94 -35.83 -32.03
C GLN A 289 -5.21 -36.21 -33.51
N PRO A 290 -4.40 -37.08 -34.12
CA PRO A 290 -4.67 -37.64 -35.41
C PRO A 290 -6.09 -38.26 -35.47
N GLY A 291 -6.79 -38.06 -36.57
CA GLY A 291 -8.23 -38.38 -36.72
C GLY A 291 -9.18 -37.21 -36.38
N TYR A 292 -8.65 -36.18 -35.72
CA TYR A 292 -9.38 -34.96 -35.34
C TYR A 292 -8.75 -33.72 -35.93
N TYR A 293 -9.57 -32.67 -36.10
CA TYR A 293 -9.13 -31.36 -36.57
C TYR A 293 -9.93 -30.23 -35.92
N GLN A 294 -9.38 -29.01 -35.93
CA GLN A 294 -10.13 -27.81 -35.46
C GLN A 294 -9.76 -26.60 -36.34
N PRO A 295 -10.66 -26.14 -37.21
CA PRO A 295 -10.40 -25.00 -38.08
C PRO A 295 -10.51 -23.64 -37.41
N LEU A 296 -11.21 -23.56 -36.28
CA LEU A 296 -11.52 -22.31 -35.61
C LEU A 296 -10.70 -22.16 -34.32
N SER A 297 -10.44 -20.92 -33.96
CA SER A 297 -9.89 -20.56 -32.65
C SER A 297 -10.98 -20.55 -31.57
N ASN A 298 -10.57 -20.43 -30.30
CA ASN A 298 -11.48 -20.35 -29.14
C ASN A 298 -12.41 -21.57 -29.00
N GLN A 299 -11.89 -22.76 -29.23
CA GLN A 299 -12.68 -23.98 -29.19
C GLN A 299 -12.40 -24.84 -27.97
N THR A 300 -13.44 -25.54 -27.51
CA THR A 300 -13.39 -26.41 -26.31
C THR A 300 -13.22 -27.89 -26.66
N SER A 301 -13.21 -28.25 -27.94
CA SER A 301 -13.03 -29.63 -28.41
C SER A 301 -12.56 -29.65 -29.87
N CYS A 302 -12.03 -30.77 -30.29
CA CYS A 302 -11.73 -31.05 -31.70
C CYS A 302 -12.90 -31.77 -32.40
N LEU A 303 -13.02 -31.53 -33.70
CA LEU A 303 -13.98 -32.22 -34.59
C LEU A 303 -13.34 -33.53 -35.09
N GLN A 304 -14.11 -34.60 -35.19
CA GLN A 304 -13.71 -35.84 -35.85
C GLN A 304 -13.71 -35.66 -37.36
N ALA A 305 -12.72 -36.23 -38.05
CA ALA A 305 -12.78 -36.34 -39.51
C ALA A 305 -13.98 -37.13 -39.95
N ASP A 306 -14.71 -36.66 -40.97
CA ASP A 306 -15.92 -37.29 -41.49
C ASP A 306 -15.61 -38.56 -42.31
N PRO A 307 -16.57 -39.47 -42.51
CA PRO A 307 -16.45 -40.55 -43.47
C PRO A 307 -16.09 -40.01 -44.86
N GLY A 308 -15.20 -40.69 -45.56
CA GLY A 308 -14.61 -40.20 -46.83
C GLY A 308 -13.46 -39.22 -46.68
N SER A 309 -13.13 -38.84 -45.43
CA SER A 309 -12.03 -37.90 -45.10
C SER A 309 -11.15 -38.45 -43.99
N TYR A 310 -9.99 -37.85 -43.81
CA TYR A 310 -9.02 -38.19 -42.73
C TYR A 310 -8.26 -36.96 -42.24
N SER A 311 -7.67 -37.10 -41.05
CA SER A 311 -6.72 -36.14 -40.50
C SER A 311 -5.51 -36.90 -39.95
N SER A 312 -4.35 -36.81 -40.61
CA SER A 312 -3.21 -37.66 -40.30
C SER A 312 -2.25 -37.08 -39.23
N ALA A 313 -2.28 -35.77 -39.01
CA ALA A 313 -1.36 -35.08 -38.15
C ALA A 313 -2.04 -34.56 -36.87
N SER A 314 -1.26 -34.42 -35.79
CA SER A 314 -1.67 -33.64 -34.61
C SER A 314 -1.78 -32.17 -34.96
N ALA A 315 -2.60 -31.44 -34.20
CA ALA A 315 -2.86 -30.01 -34.39
C ALA A 315 -3.39 -29.67 -35.80
N SER A 316 -4.08 -30.61 -36.45
CA SER A 316 -4.68 -30.37 -37.77
C SER A 316 -5.78 -29.31 -37.71
N THR A 317 -5.75 -28.41 -38.68
CA THR A 317 -6.78 -27.37 -38.85
C THR A 317 -7.85 -27.76 -39.87
N LEU A 318 -7.68 -28.88 -40.59
CA LEU A 318 -8.62 -29.35 -41.61
C LEU A 318 -8.55 -30.87 -41.77
N GLN A 319 -9.58 -31.44 -42.37
CA GLN A 319 -9.61 -32.81 -42.81
C GLN A 319 -9.37 -32.87 -44.33
N TYR A 320 -8.79 -33.97 -44.82
CA TYR A 320 -8.50 -34.23 -46.22
C TYR A 320 -9.40 -35.31 -46.76
N GLN A 321 -9.97 -35.10 -47.94
CA GLN A 321 -10.78 -36.10 -48.63
C GLN A 321 -9.93 -37.23 -49.22
N CYS A 322 -10.48 -38.46 -49.21
CA CYS A 322 -9.88 -39.59 -49.87
C CYS A 322 -9.79 -39.36 -51.37
N GLN A 323 -8.64 -39.71 -51.96
CA GLN A 323 -8.45 -39.66 -53.43
C GLN A 323 -9.29 -40.72 -54.15
N PRO A 324 -9.62 -40.53 -55.43
CA PRO A 324 -10.31 -41.55 -56.21
C PRO A 324 -9.61 -42.92 -56.15
N GLY A 325 -10.35 -43.96 -55.85
CA GLY A 325 -9.85 -45.31 -55.65
C GLY A 325 -9.58 -45.68 -54.19
N TYR A 326 -9.69 -44.70 -53.28
CA TYR A 326 -9.56 -44.89 -51.84
C TYR A 326 -10.88 -44.52 -51.13
N TYR A 327 -11.16 -45.12 -49.98
CA TYR A 327 -12.31 -44.79 -49.17
C TYR A 327 -12.04 -44.81 -47.69
N GLN A 328 -12.94 -44.23 -46.89
CA GLN A 328 -12.88 -44.24 -45.44
C GLN A 328 -14.32 -44.27 -44.87
N PRO A 329 -14.81 -45.40 -44.36
CA PRO A 329 -16.17 -45.51 -43.86
C PRO A 329 -16.36 -44.96 -42.44
N ASN A 330 -15.28 -44.77 -41.68
CA ASN A 330 -15.34 -44.41 -40.26
C ASN A 330 -15.00 -42.96 -40.02
N HIS A 331 -15.61 -42.38 -38.99
CA HIS A 331 -15.22 -41.10 -38.44
C HIS A 331 -13.87 -41.21 -37.73
N GLY A 332 -13.16 -40.05 -37.58
CA GLY A 332 -11.90 -39.96 -36.82
C GLY A 332 -10.75 -40.73 -37.43
N ALA A 333 -10.76 -40.91 -38.74
CA ALA A 333 -9.74 -41.67 -39.43
C ALA A 333 -8.44 -40.86 -39.64
N THR A 334 -7.31 -41.56 -39.62
CA THR A 334 -5.96 -40.98 -39.82
C THR A 334 -5.45 -41.20 -41.25
N GLY A 335 -6.17 -41.90 -42.07
CA GLY A 335 -5.86 -42.18 -43.50
C GLY A 335 -7.01 -42.88 -44.21
N CYS A 336 -6.88 -43.02 -45.55
CA CYS A 336 -7.79 -43.73 -46.39
C CYS A 336 -7.31 -45.14 -46.67
N ILE A 337 -8.23 -46.07 -46.95
CA ILE A 337 -7.96 -47.48 -47.31
C ILE A 337 -8.24 -47.68 -48.81
N LEU A 338 -7.60 -48.66 -49.44
CA LEU A 338 -7.81 -49.03 -50.84
C LEU A 338 -9.13 -49.79 -51.04
#